data_32a57c712d6c3cbedc3c619ea77ab2e3
#
_entry.id   32a57c712d6c3cbedc3c619ea77ab2e3
#
_cell.length_a   1.000
_cell.length_b   1.000
_cell.length_c   1.000
_cell.angle_alpha   90.00
_cell.angle_beta   90.00
_cell.angle_gamma   90.00
#
_symmetry.space_group_name_H-M   'P 1'
#
loop_
_entity.id
_entity.type
_entity.pdbx_description
1 polymer ?
#
loop_
_entity_poly.entity_id
_entity_poly.type
_entity_poly.pdbx_seq_one_letter_code
_entity_poly.pdbx_strand_id
1 'polypeptide(L)'
;MIVKSQRAKKAILASLADEEMVKILDSLMFHPKSINDVIRETNIAYTTCYRKTNWLLNEGLLKVDKIVITPEGKKFSQFHSVLKSINVKYEGNEIIVEAEQNFDIIKKTMERFYSLE
;
A
#
# COMPACT_ATOMS: atom_id res chain seq x y z
N MET A 1 15.76 3.11 5.45
CA MET A 1 15.40 2.59 6.77
C MET A 1 15.46 1.07 6.74
N ILE A 2 16.19 0.49 7.67
CA ILE A 2 16.28 -0.98 7.79
C ILE A 2 15.07 -1.49 8.55
N VAL A 3 14.38 -2.48 7.97
CA VAL A 3 13.21 -3.11 8.59
C VAL A 3 13.69 -4.12 9.63
N LYS A 4 13.43 -3.85 10.91
CA LYS A 4 13.87 -4.69 12.03
C LYS A 4 12.83 -5.70 12.49
N SER A 5 11.55 -5.38 12.35
CA SER A 5 10.47 -6.28 12.74
C SER A 5 10.45 -7.52 11.86
N GLN A 6 10.51 -8.71 12.46
CA GLN A 6 10.46 -9.97 11.71
C GLN A 6 9.11 -10.13 10.99
N ARG A 7 8.03 -9.71 11.61
CA ARG A 7 6.71 -9.74 10.98
C ARG A 7 6.65 -8.86 9.75
N ALA A 8 7.13 -7.62 9.86
CA ALA A 8 7.16 -6.68 8.74
C ALA A 8 8.04 -7.19 7.60
N LYS A 9 9.21 -7.71 7.94
CA LYS A 9 10.16 -8.28 6.98
C LYS A 9 9.53 -9.44 6.19
N LYS A 10 8.89 -10.37 6.88
CA LYS A 10 8.20 -11.50 6.25
C LYS A 10 7.04 -11.04 5.35
N ALA A 11 6.27 -10.07 5.82
CA ALA A 11 5.15 -9.53 5.03
C ALA A 11 5.64 -8.86 3.74
N ILE A 12 6.71 -8.07 3.83
CA ILE A 12 7.30 -7.43 2.66
C ILE A 12 7.78 -8.48 1.66
N LEU A 13 8.53 -9.48 2.14
CA LEU A 13 9.06 -10.53 1.27
C LEU A 13 7.93 -11.34 0.61
N ALA A 14 6.90 -11.67 1.37
CA ALA A 14 5.73 -12.39 0.85
C ALA A 14 5.01 -11.58 -0.22
N SER A 15 4.85 -10.27 -0.01
CA SER A 15 4.19 -9.39 -0.98
C SER A 15 4.98 -9.29 -2.29
N LEU A 16 6.31 -9.21 -2.20
CA LEU A 16 7.17 -9.12 -3.38
C LEU A 16 7.21 -10.42 -4.19
N ALA A 17 6.93 -11.55 -3.56
CA ALA A 17 6.85 -12.85 -4.22
C ALA A 17 5.51 -13.09 -4.93
N ASP A 18 4.54 -12.20 -4.76
CA ASP A 18 3.20 -12.31 -5.33
C ASP A 18 2.99 -11.22 -6.39
N GLU A 19 2.90 -11.61 -7.65
CA GLU A 19 2.79 -10.66 -8.76
C GLU A 19 1.57 -9.75 -8.65
N GLU A 20 0.45 -10.28 -8.16
CA GLU A 20 -0.77 -9.49 -8.00
C GLU A 20 -0.64 -8.48 -6.87
N MET A 21 -0.01 -8.86 -5.78
CA MET A 21 0.27 -7.92 -4.67
C MET A 21 1.20 -6.79 -5.12
N VAL A 22 2.22 -7.09 -5.92
CA VAL A 22 3.11 -6.08 -6.49
C VAL A 22 2.31 -5.09 -7.35
N LYS A 23 1.39 -5.59 -8.18
CA LYS A 23 0.54 -4.73 -9.01
C LYS A 23 -0.35 -3.84 -8.15
N ILE A 24 -0.91 -4.36 -7.08
CA ILE A 24 -1.75 -3.58 -6.15
C ILE A 24 -0.92 -2.47 -5.50
N LEU A 25 0.25 -2.81 -4.97
CA LEU A 25 1.14 -1.84 -4.33
C LEU A 25 1.57 -0.74 -5.30
N ASP A 26 1.94 -1.14 -6.52
CA ASP A 26 2.35 -0.20 -7.56
C ASP A 26 1.22 0.75 -7.95
N SER A 27 0.01 0.22 -8.11
CA SER A 27 -1.19 1.02 -8.43
C SER A 27 -1.47 2.09 -7.37
N LEU A 28 -1.13 1.82 -6.11
CA LEU A 28 -1.43 2.68 -4.97
C LEU A 28 -0.23 3.51 -4.50
N MET A 29 0.86 3.50 -5.27
CA MET A 29 2.09 4.18 -4.85
C MET A 29 2.00 5.69 -4.94
N PHE A 30 1.45 6.22 -6.02
CA PHE A 30 1.51 7.65 -6.31
C PHE A 30 0.21 8.38 -5.98
N HIS A 31 -0.91 7.70 -6.03
CA HIS A 31 -2.23 8.30 -5.78
C HIS A 31 -3.10 7.36 -4.97
N PRO A 32 -3.81 7.86 -3.95
CA PRO A 32 -4.82 7.06 -3.26
C PRO A 32 -5.94 6.68 -4.22
N LYS A 33 -6.39 5.43 -4.15
CA LYS A 33 -7.43 4.90 -5.02
C LYS A 33 -8.34 3.95 -4.26
N SER A 34 -9.57 3.81 -4.76
CA SER A 34 -10.50 2.78 -4.28
C SER A 34 -10.12 1.43 -4.84
N ILE A 35 -10.68 0.36 -4.24
CA ILE A 35 -10.44 -0.99 -4.74
C ILE A 35 -10.97 -1.17 -6.17
N ASN A 36 -12.09 -0.52 -6.52
CA ASN A 36 -12.62 -0.57 -7.89
C ASN A 36 -11.66 0.06 -8.90
N ASP A 37 -11.00 1.16 -8.53
CA ASP A 37 -9.99 1.78 -9.38
C ASP A 37 -8.78 0.86 -9.59
N VAL A 38 -8.35 0.19 -8.52
CA VAL A 38 -7.24 -0.78 -8.59
C VAL A 38 -7.60 -1.94 -9.52
N ILE A 39 -8.83 -2.48 -9.42
CA ILE A 39 -9.31 -3.55 -10.27
C ILE A 39 -9.29 -3.14 -11.75
N ARG A 40 -9.79 -1.93 -12.06
CA ARG A 40 -9.79 -1.43 -13.44
C ARG A 40 -8.38 -1.27 -14.00
N GLU A 41 -7.45 -0.82 -13.16
CA GLU A 41 -6.08 -0.58 -13.57
C GLU A 41 -5.25 -1.85 -13.70
N THR A 42 -5.43 -2.80 -12.78
CA THR A 42 -4.62 -4.02 -12.71
C THR A 42 -5.25 -5.21 -13.42
N ASN A 43 -6.56 -5.17 -13.65
CA ASN A 43 -7.33 -6.27 -14.23
C ASN A 43 -7.32 -7.53 -13.37
N ILE A 44 -7.06 -7.41 -12.08
CA ILE A 44 -7.14 -8.51 -11.12
C ILE A 44 -8.62 -8.79 -10.83
N ALA A 45 -9.00 -10.06 -10.72
CA ALA A 45 -10.37 -10.44 -10.39
C ALA A 45 -10.80 -9.84 -9.05
N TYR A 46 -12.06 -9.41 -8.96
CA TYR A 46 -12.59 -8.69 -7.79
C TYR A 46 -12.30 -9.40 -6.46
N THR A 47 -12.66 -10.69 -6.37
CA THR A 47 -12.48 -11.45 -5.13
C THR A 47 -11.02 -11.54 -4.71
N THR A 48 -10.13 -11.78 -5.67
CA THR A 48 -8.68 -11.85 -5.42
C THR A 48 -8.13 -10.50 -5.00
N CYS A 49 -8.51 -9.44 -5.71
CA CYS A 49 -8.05 -8.09 -5.39
C CYS A 49 -8.49 -7.68 -3.98
N TYR A 50 -9.75 -7.95 -3.64
CA TYR A 50 -10.29 -7.64 -2.31
C TYR A 50 -9.53 -8.38 -1.21
N ARG A 51 -9.32 -9.68 -1.39
CA ARG A 51 -8.61 -10.52 -0.41
C ARG A 51 -7.16 -10.07 -0.21
N LYS A 52 -6.44 -9.82 -1.30
CA LYS A 52 -5.03 -9.41 -1.23
C LYS A 52 -4.87 -7.99 -0.68
N THR A 53 -5.77 -7.08 -1.04
CA THR A 53 -5.78 -5.73 -0.49
C THR A 53 -6.00 -5.76 1.03
N ASN A 54 -6.94 -6.57 1.50
CA ASN A 54 -7.18 -6.72 2.94
C ASN A 54 -5.96 -7.31 3.65
N TRP A 55 -5.30 -8.28 3.05
CA TRP A 55 -4.07 -8.83 3.61
C TRP A 55 -2.98 -7.77 3.75
N LEU A 56 -2.79 -6.97 2.70
CA LEU A 56 -1.80 -5.88 2.71
C LEU A 56 -2.13 -4.82 3.77
N LEU A 57 -3.41 -4.51 3.95
CA LEU A 57 -3.86 -3.61 5.01
C LEU A 57 -3.55 -4.17 6.40
N ASN A 58 -3.85 -5.44 6.62
CA ASN A 58 -3.63 -6.09 7.92
C ASN A 58 -2.15 -6.17 8.25
N GLU A 59 -1.29 -6.32 7.25
CA GLU A 59 0.16 -6.35 7.44
C GLU A 59 0.79 -4.95 7.49
N GLY A 60 0.01 -3.90 7.34
CA GLY A 60 0.50 -2.54 7.43
C GLY A 60 1.23 -2.02 6.20
N LEU A 61 1.12 -2.71 5.06
CA LEU A 61 1.76 -2.29 3.81
C LEU A 61 0.88 -1.34 3.00
N LEU A 62 -0.41 -1.31 3.28
CA LEU A 62 -1.35 -0.32 2.80
C LEU A 62 -2.01 0.37 3.97
N LYS A 63 -2.47 1.60 3.76
CA LYS A 63 -3.29 2.33 4.72
C LYS A 63 -4.49 2.95 4.02
N VAL A 64 -5.56 3.15 4.79
CA VAL A 64 -6.70 3.94 4.33
C VAL A 64 -6.29 5.41 4.35
N ASP A 65 -6.38 6.06 3.19
CA ASP A 65 -6.09 7.49 3.07
C ASP A 65 -7.30 8.30 3.52
N LYS A 66 -8.46 7.96 2.94
CA LYS A 66 -9.72 8.62 3.30
C LYS A 66 -10.92 7.74 2.93
N ILE A 67 -12.07 8.07 3.50
CA ILE A 67 -13.36 7.48 3.17
C ILE A 67 -14.12 8.52 2.36
N VAL A 68 -14.59 8.12 1.17
CA VAL A 68 -15.38 8.96 0.29
C VAL A 68 -16.85 8.58 0.42
N ILE A 69 -17.72 9.58 0.53
CA ILE A 69 -19.16 9.39 0.58
C ILE A 69 -19.72 9.96 -0.73
N THR A 70 -20.42 9.12 -1.51
CA THR A 70 -21.03 9.52 -2.77
C THR A 70 -22.32 10.33 -2.50
N PRO A 71 -22.81 11.10 -3.51
CA PRO A 71 -24.11 11.78 -3.37
C PRO A 71 -25.26 10.83 -3.06
N GLU A 72 -25.18 9.56 -3.45
CA GLU A 72 -26.18 8.54 -3.16
C GLU A 72 -26.03 7.93 -1.76
N GLY A 73 -25.08 8.41 -0.96
CA GLY A 73 -24.85 7.95 0.40
C GLY A 73 -24.01 6.68 0.51
N LYS A 74 -23.42 6.21 -0.58
CA LYS A 74 -22.50 5.06 -0.55
C LYS A 74 -21.13 5.49 -0.02
N LYS A 75 -20.50 4.60 0.75
CA LYS A 75 -19.16 4.83 1.30
C LYS A 75 -18.17 3.89 0.64
N PHE A 76 -16.99 4.42 0.33
CA PHE A 76 -15.86 3.59 -0.09
C PHE A 76 -14.55 4.18 0.42
N SER A 77 -13.57 3.30 0.67
CA SER A 77 -12.27 3.71 1.14
C SER A 77 -11.31 3.91 -0.04
N GLN A 78 -10.41 4.88 0.11
CA GLN A 78 -9.26 5.02 -0.76
C GLN A 78 -8.02 4.62 0.02
N PHE A 79 -7.13 3.89 -0.63
CA PHE A 79 -5.93 3.33 -0.02
C PHE A 79 -4.67 3.91 -0.67
N HIS A 80 -3.58 3.86 0.08
CA HIS A 80 -2.27 4.18 -0.48
C HIS A 80 -1.21 3.20 0.04
N SER A 81 -0.13 3.04 -0.72
CA SER A 81 1.02 2.25 -0.30
C SER A 81 1.82 2.99 0.76
N VAL A 82 2.16 2.30 1.84
CA VAL A 82 2.98 2.87 2.93
C VAL A 82 4.43 3.02 2.49
N LEU A 83 4.93 2.12 1.65
CA LEU A 83 6.32 2.10 1.20
C LEU A 83 6.42 2.56 -0.25
N LYS A 84 7.44 3.38 -0.52
CA LYS A 84 7.75 3.89 -1.85
C LYS A 84 8.73 2.99 -2.59
N SER A 85 9.73 2.46 -1.87
CA SER A 85 10.72 1.56 -2.46
C SER A 85 11.16 0.54 -1.43
N ILE A 86 11.59 -0.62 -1.94
CA ILE A 86 12.06 -1.73 -1.12
C ILE A 86 13.34 -2.27 -1.76
N ASN A 87 14.39 -2.44 -0.95
CA ASN A 87 15.62 -3.08 -1.37
C ASN A 87 15.85 -4.32 -0.50
N VAL A 88 15.97 -5.47 -1.13
CA VAL A 88 16.22 -6.74 -0.45
C VAL A 88 17.63 -7.21 -0.81
N LYS A 89 18.43 -7.47 0.23
CA LYS A 89 19.79 -7.96 0.08
C LYS A 89 19.94 -9.29 0.81
N TYR A 90 20.48 -10.27 0.14
CA TYR A 90 20.84 -11.56 0.74
C TYR A 90 22.35 -11.68 0.80
N GLU A 91 22.89 -11.83 2.00
CA GLU A 91 24.33 -11.92 2.21
C GLU A 91 24.61 -12.64 3.54
N GLY A 92 25.53 -13.62 3.52
CA GLY A 92 26.00 -14.28 4.74
C GLY A 92 24.89 -14.92 5.57
N ASN A 93 23.95 -15.62 4.94
CA ASN A 93 22.78 -16.23 5.58
C ASN A 93 21.79 -15.22 6.17
N GLU A 94 21.93 -13.95 5.84
CA GLU A 94 21.03 -12.91 6.29
C GLU A 94 20.25 -12.31 5.12
N ILE A 95 18.99 -12.00 5.39
CA ILE A 95 18.16 -11.21 4.47
C ILE A 95 17.99 -9.85 5.10
N ILE A 96 18.48 -8.82 4.43
CA ILE A 96 18.38 -7.43 4.88
C ILE A 96 17.32 -6.75 4.02
N VAL A 97 16.29 -6.19 4.66
CA VAL A 97 15.24 -5.44 3.97
C VAL A 97 15.38 -3.97 4.35
N GLU A 98 15.61 -3.14 3.35
CA GLU A 98 15.58 -1.69 3.48
C GLU A 98 14.35 -1.18 2.78
N ALA A 99 13.65 -0.24 3.40
CA ALA A 99 12.43 0.31 2.85
C ALA A 99 12.41 1.82 3.01
N GLU A 100 11.83 2.50 2.02
CA GLU A 100 11.63 3.93 2.03
C GLU A 100 10.14 4.20 2.19
N GLN A 101 9.78 5.03 3.18
CA GLN A 101 8.38 5.39 3.39
C GLN A 101 7.89 6.32 2.30
N ASN A 102 6.60 6.25 2.01
CA ASN A 102 5.97 7.06 0.98
C ASN A 102 5.62 8.45 1.53
N PHE A 103 6.64 9.26 1.79
CA PHE A 103 6.48 10.59 2.36
C PHE A 103 5.73 11.55 1.44
N ASP A 104 5.75 11.33 0.14
CA ASP A 104 5.07 12.21 -0.81
C ASP A 104 3.57 12.24 -0.56
N ILE A 105 2.95 11.09 -0.27
CA ILE A 105 1.54 11.01 0.09
C ILE A 105 1.31 11.61 1.48
N ILE A 106 2.16 11.30 2.44
CA ILE A 106 2.08 11.85 3.80
C ILE A 106 2.18 13.37 3.75
N LYS A 107 3.12 13.92 2.99
CA LYS A 107 3.30 15.35 2.82
C LYS A 107 2.06 16.01 2.22
N LYS A 108 1.48 15.43 1.17
CA LYS A 108 0.25 15.95 0.56
C LYS A 108 -0.91 15.98 1.54
N THR A 109 -1.02 14.95 2.38
CA THR A 109 -2.05 14.90 3.42
C THR A 109 -1.85 15.99 4.45
N MET A 110 -0.61 16.24 4.87
CA MET A 110 -0.28 17.31 5.81
C MET A 110 -0.53 18.69 5.20
N GLU A 111 -0.17 18.91 3.95
CA GLU A 111 -0.44 20.17 3.24
C GLU A 111 -1.94 20.45 3.18
N ARG A 112 -2.76 19.44 2.89
CA ARG A 112 -4.22 19.60 2.92
C ARG A 112 -4.74 19.95 4.30
N PHE A 113 -4.16 19.34 5.33
CA PHE A 113 -4.54 19.63 6.71
C PHE A 113 -4.23 21.08 7.08
N TYR A 114 -3.04 21.56 6.74
CA TYR A 114 -2.64 22.96 7.02
C TYR A 114 -3.41 23.97 6.17
N SER A 115 -3.81 23.63 4.97
CA SER A 115 -4.57 24.53 4.10
C SER A 115 -6.00 24.76 4.57
N LEU A 116 -6.50 23.93 5.48
CA LEU A 116 -7.83 24.08 6.08
C LEU A 116 -7.85 25.04 7.26
N GLU A 117 -6.68 25.44 7.72
CA GLU A 117 -6.54 26.44 8.76
C GLU A 117 -6.53 27.87 8.18
#